data_9a93058da61f323d770c5088f8fa0672
#
_entry.id   9a93058da61f323d770c5088f8fa0672
#
_cell.length_a   1.000
_cell.length_b   1.000
_cell.length_c   1.000
_cell.angle_alpha   90.00
_cell.angle_beta   90.00
_cell.angle_gamma   90.00
#
_symmetry.space_group_name_H-M   'P 1'
#
loop_
_entity.id
_entity.type
_entity.pdbx_description
1 polymer ?
#
loop_
_entity_poly.entity_id
_entity_poly.type
_entity_poly.pdbx_seq_one_letter_code
_entity_poly.pdbx_strand_id
1 'polypeptide(L)'
;MIINDINFNDLYQQHLKACNHYNLPPTKWDKKAPKMAENLVGKPSRYNETLLKAMNVQPNETVLDIGCGPGTFVIPLAQQCQAVYALDYSQGMLDMV
;
A
#
# COMPACT_ATOMS: atom_id res chain seq x y z
N MET A 1 5.46 25.33 -14.65
CA MET A 1 5.48 24.92 -13.23
C MET A 1 6.64 23.97 -13.00
N ILE A 2 7.43 24.22 -12.00
CA ILE A 2 8.52 23.34 -11.57
C ILE A 2 7.99 22.51 -10.40
N ILE A 3 8.25 21.21 -10.40
CA ILE A 3 7.76 20.29 -9.34
C ILE A 3 8.19 20.76 -7.94
N ASN A 4 9.38 21.37 -7.81
CA ASN A 4 9.88 21.87 -6.54
C ASN A 4 9.06 23.03 -5.95
N ASP A 5 8.23 23.69 -6.76
CA ASP A 5 7.36 24.79 -6.32
C ASP A 5 6.04 24.28 -5.72
N ILE A 6 5.81 22.98 -5.77
CA ILE A 6 4.58 22.35 -5.26
C ILE A 6 4.82 21.86 -3.84
N ASN A 7 4.03 22.36 -2.89
CA ASN A 7 4.00 21.80 -1.54
C ASN A 7 3.01 20.64 -1.50
N PHE A 8 3.51 19.43 -1.72
CA PHE A 8 2.68 18.24 -1.76
C PHE A 8 2.01 17.94 -0.42
N ASN A 9 2.66 18.26 0.70
CA ASN A 9 2.04 18.07 2.01
C ASN A 9 0.80 18.95 2.19
N ASP A 10 0.87 20.23 1.79
CA ASP A 10 -0.28 21.13 1.84
C ASP A 10 -1.44 20.63 0.97
N LEU A 11 -1.14 20.20 -0.25
CA LEU A 11 -2.13 19.61 -1.15
C LEU A 11 -2.79 18.38 -0.53
N TYR A 12 -2.00 17.51 0.06
CA TYR A 12 -2.50 16.30 0.72
C TYR A 12 -3.41 16.64 1.90
N GLN A 13 -2.99 17.61 2.74
CA GLN A 13 -3.80 18.03 3.89
C GLN A 13 -5.13 18.66 3.44
N GLN A 14 -5.12 19.47 2.38
CA GLN A 14 -6.35 20.02 1.81
C GLN A 14 -7.27 18.92 1.29
N HIS A 15 -6.71 17.91 0.62
CA HIS A 15 -7.47 16.75 0.15
C HIS A 15 -8.11 15.98 1.30
N LEU A 16 -7.38 15.72 2.37
CA LEU A 16 -7.90 15.03 3.56
C LEU A 16 -9.07 15.77 4.20
N LYS A 17 -9.03 17.10 4.25
CA LYS A 17 -10.13 17.92 4.76
C LYS A 17 -11.38 17.82 3.89
N ALA A 18 -11.22 17.67 2.58
CA ALA A 18 -12.33 17.55 1.63
C ALA A 18 -12.94 16.13 1.62
N CYS A 19 -12.19 15.12 2.00
CA CYS A 19 -12.58 13.70 1.91
C CYS A 19 -12.67 13.06 3.31
N ASN A 20 -13.72 13.39 4.05
CA ASN A 20 -13.87 12.99 5.45
C ASN A 20 -13.71 11.50 5.72
N HIS A 21 -14.20 10.64 4.83
CA HIS A 21 -14.15 9.19 5.05
C HIS A 21 -12.79 8.56 4.75
N TYR A 22 -11.87 9.30 4.13
CA TYR A 22 -10.50 8.85 3.90
C TYR A 22 -9.50 9.35 4.95
N ASN A 23 -9.93 10.25 5.80
CA ASN A 23 -9.09 10.79 6.86
C ASN A 23 -9.21 9.95 8.13
N LEU A 24 -8.86 8.67 8.03
CA LEU A 24 -8.91 7.76 9.18
C LEU A 24 -7.56 7.75 9.90
N PRO A 25 -7.54 7.83 11.24
CA PRO A 25 -6.30 7.69 12.00
C PRO A 25 -5.74 6.26 11.92
N PRO A 26 -4.44 6.06 12.19
CA PRO A 26 -3.83 4.72 12.17
C PRO A 26 -4.56 3.69 13.00
N THR A 27 -5.09 4.08 14.15
CA THR A 27 -5.84 3.18 15.05
C THR A 27 -7.10 2.60 14.41
N LYS A 28 -7.73 3.32 13.50
CA LYS A 28 -8.89 2.82 12.74
C LYS A 28 -8.46 1.74 11.75
N TRP A 29 -7.33 1.94 11.09
CA TRP A 29 -6.77 0.95 10.18
C TRP A 29 -6.26 -0.28 10.93
N ASP A 30 -5.68 -0.09 12.13
CA ASP A 30 -5.26 -1.19 12.99
C ASP A 30 -6.43 -2.15 13.28
N LYS A 31 -7.60 -1.61 13.56
CA LYS A 31 -8.80 -2.40 13.83
C LYS A 31 -9.31 -3.16 12.61
N LYS A 32 -9.11 -2.58 11.41
CA LYS A 32 -9.54 -3.19 10.15
C LYS A 32 -8.57 -4.25 9.63
N ALA A 33 -7.33 -4.25 10.10
CA ALA A 33 -6.26 -5.05 9.53
C ALA A 33 -6.54 -6.55 9.51
N PRO A 34 -6.99 -7.21 10.59
CA PRO A 34 -7.27 -8.64 10.55
C PRO A 34 -8.30 -9.02 9.49
N LYS A 35 -9.37 -8.25 9.39
CA LYS A 35 -10.44 -8.52 8.41
C LYS A 35 -9.98 -8.28 6.98
N MET A 36 -9.21 -7.23 6.76
CA MET A 36 -8.63 -6.95 5.45
C MET A 36 -7.64 -8.04 5.04
N ALA A 37 -6.81 -8.50 5.96
CA ALA A 37 -5.89 -9.60 5.67
C ALA A 37 -6.64 -10.86 5.27
N GLU A 38 -7.67 -11.21 6.01
CA GLU A 38 -8.52 -12.36 5.71
C GLU A 38 -9.17 -12.27 4.33
N ASN A 39 -9.64 -11.08 3.96
CA ASN A 39 -10.39 -10.88 2.72
C ASN A 39 -9.50 -10.68 1.48
N LEU A 40 -8.27 -10.19 1.64
CA LEU A 40 -7.46 -9.73 0.52
C LEU A 40 -6.18 -10.55 0.31
N VAL A 41 -5.50 -10.94 1.40
CA VAL A 41 -4.20 -11.61 1.29
C VAL A 41 -4.39 -13.04 0.81
N GLY A 42 -3.67 -13.40 -0.25
CA GLY A 42 -3.73 -14.74 -0.83
C GLY A 42 -5.02 -15.05 -1.59
N LYS A 43 -5.89 -14.07 -1.79
CA LYS A 43 -7.15 -14.28 -2.51
C LYS A 43 -6.98 -13.97 -4.00
N PRO A 44 -7.57 -14.77 -4.90
CA PRO A 44 -7.56 -14.48 -6.32
C PRO A 44 -8.20 -13.13 -6.61
N SER A 45 -7.53 -12.31 -7.43
CA SER A 45 -8.03 -11.02 -7.87
C SER A 45 -7.52 -10.74 -9.26
N ARG A 46 -8.44 -10.60 -10.22
CA ARG A 46 -8.10 -10.25 -11.59
C ARG A 46 -7.39 -8.89 -11.67
N TYR A 47 -7.83 -7.94 -10.86
CA TYR A 47 -7.21 -6.61 -10.76
C TYR A 47 -5.75 -6.73 -10.31
N ASN A 48 -5.50 -7.47 -9.24
CA ASN A 48 -4.14 -7.65 -8.70
C ASN A 48 -3.24 -8.39 -9.68
N GLU A 49 -3.74 -9.43 -10.33
CA GLU A 49 -3.00 -10.17 -11.35
C GLU A 49 -2.61 -9.29 -12.54
N THR A 50 -3.55 -8.48 -13.01
CA THR A 50 -3.31 -7.53 -14.11
C THR A 50 -2.24 -6.51 -13.73
N LEU A 51 -2.33 -5.96 -12.52
CA LEU A 51 -1.37 -4.98 -12.03
C LEU A 51 0.02 -5.57 -11.88
N LEU A 52 0.14 -6.75 -11.30
CA LEU A 52 1.42 -7.44 -11.13
C LEU A 52 2.09 -7.74 -12.47
N LYS A 53 1.31 -8.16 -13.46
CA LYS A 53 1.83 -8.37 -14.83
C LYS A 53 2.30 -7.06 -15.47
N ALA A 54 1.54 -6.00 -15.31
CA ALA A 54 1.89 -4.69 -15.85
C ALA A 54 3.19 -4.14 -15.23
N MET A 55 3.39 -4.38 -13.94
CA MET A 55 4.62 -3.98 -13.24
C MET A 55 5.85 -4.72 -13.76
N ASN A 56 5.70 -5.97 -14.17
CA ASN A 56 6.77 -6.81 -14.73
C ASN A 56 8.06 -6.75 -13.91
N VAL A 57 7.95 -6.93 -12.61
CA VAL A 57 9.07 -6.83 -11.67
C VAL A 57 10.05 -7.98 -11.90
N GLN A 58 11.34 -7.65 -11.99
CA GLN A 58 12.41 -8.59 -12.28
C GLN A 58 13.07 -9.12 -11.00
N PRO A 59 13.71 -10.31 -11.05
CA PRO A 59 14.35 -10.92 -9.86
C PRO A 59 15.45 -10.10 -9.21
N ASN A 60 16.10 -9.20 -9.94
CA ASN A 60 17.15 -8.33 -9.42
C ASN A 60 16.66 -6.96 -8.98
N GLU A 61 15.36 -6.71 -9.04
CA GLU A 61 14.79 -5.42 -8.67
C GLU A 61 14.35 -5.39 -7.21
N THR A 62 14.35 -4.20 -6.66
CA THR A 62 13.84 -3.90 -5.32
C THR A 62 12.60 -3.03 -5.44
N VAL A 63 11.57 -3.34 -4.67
CA VAL A 63 10.28 -2.65 -4.72
C VAL A 63 9.99 -1.98 -3.38
N LEU A 64 9.43 -0.78 -3.43
CA LEU A 64 8.88 -0.08 -2.27
C LEU A 64 7.36 0.02 -2.44
N ASP A 65 6.63 -0.58 -1.51
CA ASP A 65 5.17 -0.53 -1.47
C ASP A 65 4.74 0.46 -0.38
N ILE A 66 4.29 1.64 -0.78
CA ILE A 66 3.85 2.71 0.12
C ILE A 66 2.35 2.56 0.36
N GLY A 67 1.96 2.46 1.63
CA GLY A 67 0.57 2.15 1.98
C GLY A 67 0.25 0.69 1.72
N CYS A 68 1.16 -0.20 2.10
CA CYS A 68 1.08 -1.61 1.75
C CYS A 68 -0.13 -2.35 2.35
N GLY A 69 -0.78 -1.79 3.36
CA GLY A 69 -1.86 -2.45 4.06
C GLY A 69 -1.41 -3.79 4.65
N PRO A 70 -2.24 -4.84 4.59
CA PRO A 70 -1.89 -6.15 5.15
C PRO A 70 -0.97 -6.98 4.26
N GLY A 71 -0.38 -6.38 3.21
CA GLY A 71 0.59 -7.05 2.36
C GLY A 71 0.03 -7.72 1.11
N THR A 72 -1.10 -7.23 0.60
CA THR A 72 -1.77 -7.80 -0.58
C THR A 72 -0.81 -7.97 -1.78
N PHE A 73 0.03 -6.97 -2.05
CA PHE A 73 1.03 -7.01 -3.12
C PHE A 73 2.41 -7.44 -2.64
N VAL A 74 2.75 -7.19 -1.37
CA VAL A 74 4.07 -7.51 -0.81
C VAL A 74 4.39 -8.99 -0.95
N ILE A 75 3.45 -9.86 -0.61
CA ILE A 75 3.67 -11.31 -0.62
C ILE A 75 3.95 -11.83 -2.04
N PRO A 76 3.11 -11.56 -3.06
CA PRO A 76 3.42 -12.01 -4.41
C PRO A 76 4.66 -11.33 -5.00
N LEU A 77 4.91 -10.05 -4.69
CA LEU A 77 6.11 -9.36 -5.15
C LEU A 77 7.39 -9.94 -4.57
N ALA A 78 7.37 -10.30 -3.30
CA ALA A 78 8.53 -10.88 -2.63
C ALA A 78 8.96 -12.21 -3.26
N GLN A 79 8.07 -12.90 -3.94
CA GLN A 79 8.37 -14.13 -4.66
C GLN A 79 9.01 -13.88 -6.02
N GLN A 80 8.93 -12.67 -6.56
CA GLN A 80 9.35 -12.32 -7.91
C GLN A 80 10.60 -11.45 -7.97
N CYS A 81 10.93 -10.74 -6.90
CA CYS A 81 12.00 -9.74 -6.89
C CYS A 81 13.04 -10.01 -5.79
N GLN A 82 14.07 -9.19 -5.75
CA GLN A 82 15.16 -9.33 -4.81
C GLN A 82 14.73 -8.97 -3.38
N ALA A 83 14.00 -7.87 -3.23
CA ALA A 83 13.52 -7.39 -1.94
C ALA A 83 12.30 -6.50 -2.10
N VAL A 84 11.40 -6.53 -1.11
CA VAL A 84 10.27 -5.61 -1.03
C VAL A 84 10.37 -4.87 0.31
N TYR A 85 10.28 -3.56 0.25
CA TYR A 85 10.13 -2.70 1.42
C TYR A 85 8.68 -2.28 1.53
N ALA A 86 8.05 -2.56 2.65
CA ALA A 86 6.63 -2.29 2.88
C ALA A 86 6.49 -1.16 3.89
N LEU A 87 5.76 -0.12 3.54
CA LEU A 87 5.47 1.01 4.38
C LEU A 87 3.97 1.15 4.61
N ASP A 88 3.57 1.29 5.86
CA ASP A 88 2.22 1.68 6.22
C ASP A 88 2.26 2.42 7.54
N TYR A 89 1.40 3.41 7.73
CA TYR A 89 1.36 4.14 9.00
C TYR A 89 0.56 3.39 10.07
N SER A 90 -0.11 2.31 9.70
CA SER A 90 -0.84 1.42 10.62
C SER A 90 0.07 0.26 11.04
N GLN A 91 0.43 0.20 12.30
CA GLN A 91 1.20 -0.93 12.84
C GLN A 91 0.40 -2.23 12.73
N GLY A 92 -0.92 -2.17 12.93
CA GLY A 92 -1.79 -3.33 12.78
C GLY A 92 -1.75 -3.92 11.37
N MET A 93 -1.67 -3.08 10.34
CA MET A 93 -1.48 -3.54 8.96
C MET A 93 -0.14 -4.24 8.78
N LEU A 94 0.95 -3.64 9.27
CA LEU A 94 2.29 -4.23 9.17
C LEU A 94 2.39 -5.56 9.92
N ASP A 95 1.68 -5.71 11.01
CA ASP A 95 1.67 -6.96 11.79
C ASP A 95 1.04 -8.13 11.00
N MET A 96 0.28 -7.84 9.95
CA MET A 96 -0.34 -8.85 9.09
C MET A 96 0.56 -9.31 7.93
N VAL A 97 1.63 -8.58 7.67
CA VAL A 97 2.53 -8.87 6.55
C VAL A 97 3.42 -10.08 6.79
#